data_0018ee9eed3941c64a005f02d8de9415
#
_entry.id   0018ee9eed3941c64a005f02d8de9415
#
_cell.length_a   1.000
_cell.length_b   1.000
_cell.length_c   1.000
_cell.angle_alpha   90.00
_cell.angle_beta   90.00
_cell.angle_gamma   90.00
#
_symmetry.space_group_name_H-M   'P 1'
#
loop_
_entity.id
_entity.type
_entity.pdbx_description
1 polymer ?
#
loop_
_entity_poly.entity_id
_entity_poly.type
_entity_poly.pdbx_seq_one_letter_code
_entity_poly.pdbx_strand_id
1 'polypeptide(L)'
;MKQASRESIIELLFLSLYLDNHLSLAEDEVLTSALDAIGWESSQPREMCIFNSFSKAREAASCGIKTEEFLATRADVIKEAGDAATAITWLSKVLGADGISPSEARFLEKLEKRLFA
;
A
#
# COMPACT_ATOMS: atom_id res chain seq x y z
N MET A 1 6.03 13.97 2.19
CA MET A 1 6.27 12.61 1.63
C MET A 1 6.72 12.73 0.19
N LYS A 2 7.71 11.93 -0.20
CA LYS A 2 8.19 11.92 -1.59
C LYS A 2 7.20 11.22 -2.51
N GLN A 3 7.17 11.61 -3.78
CA GLN A 3 6.26 11.00 -4.77
C GLN A 3 6.48 9.49 -4.92
N ALA A 4 7.73 9.04 -4.93
CA ALA A 4 8.04 7.61 -5.00
C ALA A 4 7.43 6.82 -3.84
N SER A 5 7.41 7.40 -2.64
CA SER A 5 6.76 6.79 -1.48
C SER A 5 5.25 6.71 -1.65
N ARG A 6 4.63 7.75 -2.19
CA ARG A 6 3.17 7.76 -2.45
C ARG A 6 2.78 6.63 -3.39
N GLU A 7 3.51 6.47 -4.48
CA GLU A 7 3.25 5.41 -5.45
C GLU A 7 3.48 4.02 -4.84
N SER A 8 4.55 3.85 -4.07
CA SER A 8 4.85 2.58 -3.40
C SER A 8 3.79 2.21 -2.36
N ILE A 9 3.30 3.19 -1.59
CA ILE A 9 2.25 2.98 -0.60
C ILE A 9 0.94 2.54 -1.29
N ILE A 10 0.58 3.17 -2.41
CA ILE A 10 -0.61 2.79 -3.17
C ILE A 10 -0.48 1.36 -3.69
N GLU A 11 0.68 1.00 -4.22
CA GLU A 11 0.95 -0.35 -4.71
C GLU A 11 0.84 -1.39 -3.58
N LEU A 12 1.40 -1.08 -2.41
CA LEU A 12 1.32 -1.96 -1.24
C LEU A 12 -0.11 -2.11 -0.72
N LEU A 13 -0.88 -1.04 -0.75
CA LEU A 13 -2.29 -1.10 -0.37
C LEU A 13 -3.06 -2.08 -1.23
N PHE A 14 -2.91 -1.98 -2.55
CA PHE A 14 -3.61 -2.89 -3.46
C PHE A 14 -3.12 -4.33 -3.32
N LEU A 15 -1.83 -4.54 -3.07
CA LEU A 15 -1.31 -5.87 -2.78
C LEU A 15 -2.03 -6.48 -1.58
N SER A 16 -2.15 -5.72 -0.49
CA SER A 16 -2.85 -6.18 0.71
C SER A 16 -4.31 -6.55 0.42
N LEU A 17 -5.01 -5.71 -0.35
CA LEU A 17 -6.40 -5.96 -0.72
C LEU A 17 -6.55 -7.23 -1.56
N TYR A 18 -5.65 -7.49 -2.49
CA TYR A 18 -5.65 -8.72 -3.28
C TYR A 18 -5.36 -9.96 -2.44
N LEU A 19 -4.41 -9.87 -1.52
CA LEU A 19 -4.05 -10.99 -0.65
C LEU A 19 -5.20 -11.36 0.30
N ASP A 20 -5.95 -10.39 0.76
CA ASP A 20 -7.10 -10.58 1.63
C ASP A 20 -8.37 -10.91 0.85
N ASN A 21 -8.36 -10.70 -0.46
CA ASN A 21 -9.51 -10.87 -1.35
C ASN A 21 -10.74 -10.11 -0.84
N HIS A 22 -10.51 -8.91 -0.29
CA HIS A 22 -11.55 -8.11 0.34
C HIS A 22 -11.41 -6.64 -0.03
N LEU A 23 -12.47 -6.08 -0.61
CA LEU A 23 -12.57 -4.65 -0.87
C LEU A 23 -13.97 -4.22 -0.47
N SER A 24 -14.09 -3.55 0.67
CA SER A 24 -15.37 -3.06 1.17
C SER A 24 -15.65 -1.64 0.68
N LEU A 25 -16.93 -1.22 0.73
CA LEU A 25 -17.32 0.15 0.43
C LEU A 25 -16.70 1.15 1.41
N ALA A 26 -16.58 0.78 2.68
CA ALA A 26 -15.96 1.64 3.68
C ALA A 26 -14.48 1.86 3.39
N GLU A 27 -13.77 0.82 2.96
CA GLU A 27 -12.38 0.94 2.54
C GLU A 27 -12.23 1.83 1.30
N ASP A 28 -13.17 1.73 0.36
CA ASP A 28 -13.16 2.54 -0.86
C ASP A 28 -13.31 4.03 -0.55
N GLU A 29 -14.23 4.41 0.34
CA GLU A 29 -14.42 5.79 0.77
C GLU A 29 -13.20 6.30 1.54
N VAL A 30 -12.67 5.50 2.44
CA VAL A 30 -11.47 5.84 3.21
C VAL A 30 -10.27 5.96 2.28
N LEU A 31 -10.16 5.09 1.28
CA LEU A 31 -9.11 5.14 0.29
C LEU A 31 -9.12 6.46 -0.47
N THR A 32 -10.29 6.90 -0.94
CA THR A 32 -10.42 8.17 -1.66
C THR A 32 -9.98 9.34 -0.78
N SER A 33 -10.45 9.39 0.46
CA SER A 33 -10.06 10.43 1.42
C SER A 33 -8.57 10.39 1.73
N ALA A 34 -8.01 9.20 1.89
CA ALA A 34 -6.60 9.03 2.20
C ALA A 34 -5.70 9.44 1.03
N LEU A 35 -6.10 9.13 -0.21
CA LEU A 35 -5.36 9.55 -1.39
C LEU A 35 -5.36 11.07 -1.53
N ASP A 36 -6.46 11.72 -1.20
CA ASP A 36 -6.53 13.18 -1.19
C ASP A 36 -5.62 13.77 -0.11
N ALA A 37 -5.58 13.15 1.06
CA ALA A 37 -4.76 13.61 2.18
C ALA A 37 -3.26 13.40 1.95
N ILE A 38 -2.86 12.34 1.26
CA ILE A 38 -1.46 12.04 0.99
C ILE A 38 -0.84 13.02 -0.02
N GLY A 39 -1.67 13.61 -0.89
CA GLY A 39 -1.23 14.54 -1.92
C GLY A 39 -0.73 13.83 -3.18
N TRP A 40 -0.43 14.64 -4.19
CA TRP A 40 0.06 14.12 -5.47
C TRP A 40 0.95 15.16 -6.14
N GLU A 41 2.16 14.80 -6.49
CA GLU A 41 3.16 15.72 -7.04
C GLU A 41 3.64 15.35 -8.44
N SER A 42 3.03 14.34 -9.07
CA SER A 42 3.40 13.91 -10.41
C SER A 42 2.56 14.63 -11.45
N SER A 43 3.13 14.82 -12.66
CA SER A 43 2.40 15.33 -13.81
C SER A 43 1.44 14.28 -14.39
N GLN A 44 1.65 13.00 -14.08
CA GLN A 44 0.73 11.94 -14.48
C GLN A 44 -0.51 11.95 -13.59
N PRO A 45 -1.72 11.71 -14.16
CA PRO A 45 -2.92 11.61 -13.37
C PRO A 45 -2.83 10.49 -12.33
N ARG A 46 -3.32 10.76 -11.12
CA ARG A 46 -3.35 9.76 -10.03
C ARG A 46 -4.09 8.49 -10.44
N GLU A 47 -5.13 8.63 -11.24
CA GLU A 47 -5.93 7.51 -11.74
C GLU A 47 -5.11 6.51 -12.55
N MET A 48 -4.12 6.99 -13.30
CA MET A 48 -3.21 6.11 -14.04
C MET A 48 -2.32 5.31 -13.11
N CYS A 49 -1.83 5.94 -12.06
CA CYS A 49 -1.04 5.24 -11.04
C CYS A 49 -1.88 4.17 -10.34
N ILE A 50 -3.12 4.50 -9.97
CA ILE A 50 -4.04 3.55 -9.34
C ILE A 50 -4.29 2.36 -10.26
N PHE A 51 -4.58 2.60 -11.52
CA PHE A 51 -4.80 1.55 -12.52
C PHE A 51 -3.58 0.63 -12.67
N ASN A 52 -2.40 1.22 -12.82
CA ASN A 52 -1.15 0.48 -12.95
C ASN A 52 -0.83 -0.31 -11.67
N SER A 53 -1.12 0.27 -10.51
CA SER A 53 -0.90 -0.39 -9.22
C SER A 53 -1.78 -1.62 -9.06
N PHE A 54 -3.02 -1.56 -9.52
CA PHE A 54 -3.91 -2.73 -9.54
C PHE A 54 -3.30 -3.87 -10.33
N SER A 55 -2.82 -3.60 -11.55
CA SER A 55 -2.22 -4.63 -12.41
C SER A 55 -0.98 -5.24 -11.78
N LYS A 56 -0.10 -4.41 -11.25
CA LYS A 56 1.14 -4.85 -10.59
C LYS A 56 0.85 -5.68 -9.34
N ALA A 57 -0.08 -5.23 -8.51
CA ALA A 57 -0.46 -5.93 -7.28
C ALA A 57 -1.11 -7.27 -7.58
N ARG A 58 -1.97 -7.33 -8.58
CA ARG A 58 -2.60 -8.56 -9.02
C ARG A 58 -1.57 -9.59 -9.45
N GLU A 59 -0.59 -9.19 -10.24
CA GLU A 59 0.49 -10.07 -10.65
C GLU A 59 1.33 -10.53 -9.46
N ALA A 60 1.69 -9.62 -8.56
CA ALA A 60 2.46 -9.95 -7.37
C ALA A 60 1.72 -10.92 -6.44
N ALA A 61 0.42 -10.77 -6.30
CA ALA A 61 -0.40 -11.62 -5.43
C ALA A 61 -0.56 -13.05 -5.96
N SER A 62 -0.25 -13.30 -7.25
CA SER A 62 -0.40 -14.61 -7.88
C SER A 62 0.64 -15.64 -7.42
N CYS A 63 1.74 -15.21 -6.80
CA CYS A 63 2.84 -16.08 -6.38
C CYS A 63 3.46 -15.55 -5.08
N GLY A 64 3.71 -16.44 -4.12
CA GLY A 64 4.30 -16.06 -2.83
C GLY A 64 5.66 -15.40 -2.94
N ILE A 65 6.51 -15.86 -3.87
CA ILE A 65 7.83 -15.28 -4.10
C ILE A 65 7.70 -13.85 -4.64
N LYS A 66 6.81 -13.64 -5.61
CA LYS A 66 6.54 -12.31 -6.17
C LYS A 66 5.96 -11.37 -5.12
N THR A 67 5.10 -11.87 -4.25
CA THR A 67 4.53 -11.11 -3.14
C THR A 67 5.62 -10.58 -2.21
N GLU A 68 6.54 -11.43 -1.81
CA GLU A 68 7.64 -11.05 -0.90
C GLU A 68 8.60 -10.05 -1.56
N GLU A 69 8.94 -10.27 -2.82
CA GLU A 69 9.80 -9.35 -3.58
C GLU A 69 9.14 -7.98 -3.75
N PHE A 70 7.86 -7.96 -4.07
CA PHE A 70 7.09 -6.72 -4.26
C PHE A 70 7.06 -5.92 -2.96
N LEU A 71 6.73 -6.57 -1.85
CA LEU A 71 6.69 -5.94 -0.54
C LEU A 71 8.08 -5.37 -0.18
N ALA A 72 9.14 -6.16 -0.37
CA ALA A 72 10.49 -5.76 -0.03
C ALA A 72 10.97 -4.55 -0.85
N THR A 73 10.74 -4.56 -2.17
CA THR A 73 11.19 -3.47 -3.04
C THR A 73 10.47 -2.16 -2.72
N ARG A 74 9.17 -2.19 -2.46
CA ARG A 74 8.39 -0.99 -2.13
C ARG A 74 8.72 -0.49 -0.73
N ALA A 75 8.91 -1.40 0.22
CA ALA A 75 9.34 -1.01 1.57
C ALA A 75 10.70 -0.30 1.54
N ASP A 76 11.64 -0.79 0.74
CA ASP A 76 12.96 -0.17 0.62
C ASP A 76 12.88 1.24 0.04
N VAL A 77 12.03 1.48 -0.94
CA VAL A 77 11.79 2.82 -1.51
C VAL A 77 11.29 3.79 -0.41
N ILE A 78 10.31 3.36 0.37
CA ILE A 78 9.72 4.15 1.44
C ILE A 78 10.75 4.43 2.55
N LYS A 79 11.51 3.41 2.92
CA LYS A 79 12.54 3.50 3.95
C LYS A 79 13.66 4.47 3.55
N GLU A 80 14.16 4.38 2.32
CA GLU A 80 15.20 5.28 1.80
C GLU A 80 14.70 6.72 1.71
N ALA A 81 13.43 6.93 1.47
CA ALA A 81 12.84 8.26 1.43
C ALA A 81 12.61 8.86 2.84
N GLY A 82 12.71 8.06 3.90
CA GLY A 82 12.46 8.50 5.27
C GLY A 82 10.97 8.59 5.62
N ASP A 83 10.10 7.92 4.86
CA ASP A 83 8.65 8.01 5.02
C ASP A 83 8.02 6.79 5.71
N ALA A 84 8.84 5.95 6.35
CA ALA A 84 8.39 4.68 6.95
C ALA A 84 7.23 4.86 7.96
N ALA A 85 7.39 5.77 8.91
CA ALA A 85 6.37 6.00 9.94
C ALA A 85 5.06 6.50 9.33
N THR A 86 5.15 7.44 8.40
CA THR A 86 3.98 8.00 7.69
C THR A 86 3.27 6.92 6.89
N ALA A 87 4.02 6.06 6.20
CA ALA A 87 3.48 4.97 5.39
C ALA A 87 2.70 3.97 6.24
N ILE A 88 3.27 3.52 7.34
CA ILE A 88 2.61 2.56 8.25
C ILE A 88 1.35 3.16 8.86
N THR A 89 1.39 4.42 9.28
CA THR A 89 0.25 5.10 9.85
C THR A 89 -0.90 5.19 8.83
N TRP A 90 -0.58 5.58 7.60
CA TRP A 90 -1.55 5.71 6.53
C TRP A 90 -2.19 4.36 6.17
N LEU A 91 -1.35 3.33 5.96
CA LEU A 91 -1.83 1.99 5.61
C LEU A 91 -2.68 1.38 6.72
N SER A 92 -2.27 1.53 7.96
CA SER A 92 -3.03 1.03 9.12
C SER A 92 -4.41 1.68 9.21
N LYS A 93 -4.48 2.97 8.92
CA LYS A 93 -5.74 3.72 8.93
C LYS A 93 -6.68 3.25 7.82
N VAL A 94 -6.17 3.07 6.61
CA VAL A 94 -6.98 2.64 5.47
C VAL A 94 -7.45 1.19 5.65
N LEU A 95 -6.54 0.29 5.97
CA LEU A 95 -6.87 -1.13 6.13
C LEU A 95 -7.73 -1.40 7.37
N GLY A 96 -7.61 -0.55 8.39
CA GLY A 96 -8.37 -0.68 9.61
C GLY A 96 -9.77 -0.07 9.59
N ALA A 97 -10.21 0.50 8.46
CA ALA A 97 -11.51 1.20 8.39
C ALA A 97 -12.70 0.32 8.77
N ASP A 98 -12.67 -0.96 8.41
CA ASP A 98 -13.71 -1.96 8.74
C ASP A 98 -13.24 -2.95 9.81
N GLY A 99 -12.16 -2.64 10.51
CA GLY A 99 -11.48 -3.60 11.36
C GLY A 99 -10.43 -4.37 10.54
N ILE A 100 -9.30 -4.68 11.17
CA ILE A 100 -8.19 -5.37 10.51
C ILE A 100 -8.42 -6.88 10.52
N SER A 101 -8.40 -7.50 9.33
CA SER A 101 -8.46 -8.95 9.20
C SER A 101 -7.12 -9.58 9.63
N PRO A 102 -7.09 -10.90 9.93
CA PRO A 102 -5.82 -11.59 10.22
C PRO A 102 -4.80 -11.48 9.08
N SER A 103 -5.24 -11.51 7.82
CA SER A 103 -4.35 -11.33 6.65
C SER A 103 -3.75 -9.94 6.63
N GLU A 104 -4.55 -8.91 6.86
CA GLU A 104 -4.11 -7.53 6.88
C GLU A 104 -3.14 -7.27 8.03
N ALA A 105 -3.42 -7.83 9.20
CA ALA A 105 -2.55 -7.72 10.36
C ALA A 105 -1.17 -8.34 10.08
N ARG A 106 -1.13 -9.51 9.46
CA ARG A 106 0.12 -10.16 9.07
C ARG A 106 0.89 -9.37 8.03
N PHE A 107 0.19 -8.80 7.05
CA PHE A 107 0.78 -7.96 6.02
C PHE A 107 1.44 -6.72 6.65
N LEU A 108 0.73 -6.02 7.51
CA LEU A 108 1.25 -4.83 8.19
C LEU A 108 2.45 -5.17 9.07
N GLU A 109 2.41 -6.31 9.76
CA GLU A 109 3.53 -6.77 10.59
C GLU A 109 4.79 -7.03 9.76
N LYS A 110 4.66 -7.72 8.65
CA LYS A 110 5.77 -7.98 7.72
C LYS A 110 6.35 -6.69 7.16
N LEU A 111 5.48 -5.78 6.75
CA LEU A 111 5.88 -4.48 6.21
C LEU A 111 6.60 -3.65 7.26
N GLU A 112 6.07 -3.61 8.48
CA GLU A 112 6.66 -2.87 9.58
C GLU A 112 8.06 -3.38 9.91
N LYS A 113 8.23 -4.70 9.96
CA LYS A 113 9.54 -5.31 10.20
C LYS A 113 10.54 -4.92 9.13
N ARG A 114 10.12 -4.84 7.89
CA ARG A 114 11.00 -4.45 6.77
C ARG A 114 11.35 -2.97 6.83
N LEU A 115 10.36 -2.12 7.14
CA LEU A 115 10.56 -0.67 7.19
C LEU A 115 11.44 -0.21 8.34
N PHE A 116 11.38 -0.90 9.48
CA PHE A 116 12.09 -0.52 10.69
C PHE A 116 13.22 -1.50 11.06
N ALA A 117 13.63 -2.29 10.11
CA ALA A 117 14.75 -3.21 10.29
C ALA A 117 16.10 -2.47 10.38
#